data_f2b21a1778d38203d4102607b21f9e17
#
_entry.id   f2b21a1778d38203d4102607b21f9e17
#
_cell.length_a   1.000
_cell.length_b   1.000
_cell.length_c   1.000
_cell.angle_alpha   90.00
_cell.angle_beta   90.00
_cell.angle_gamma   90.00
#
_symmetry.space_group_name_H-M   'P 1'
#
loop_
_entity.id
_entity.type
_entity.pdbx_description
1 polymer ?
#
loop_
_entity_poly.entity_id
_entity_poly.type
_entity_poly.pdbx_seq_one_letter_code
_entity_poly.pdbx_strand_id
1 'polypeptide(L)'
;MIPRRALLAAAAAAPLARPARAQAGTVRIGVLNDQSGVYRDISGPTSVACVRQAVEDFGARGLQVEVLTGDHQNKPDIGASIARQWIDRDGVDMVIDVANSGVALAINGVCKEKDRVYINSTGATADLTGPACAATTVHWTYDTWMLAHSTGAAMVGAGGDTWFFVTADYAFGTALERDTTSFVKQAGGKVLGSVRHPFPGNTDFSSFLLQAQASGAKVVGICNAGTDTVNTIKQAAEFGLTRSGVKLAGLLVFLNDVHALGLEAAQGLVLTESFYWDLNDRTRAFTRRVLPKTGGIHPAMSHAGCYGGALHYLKAAADMGAAEAKKSGAATVARMKAMPTDDDAFGAGTIRADGRKLHPVYLFEVKKPGESRAPWDYYKLIATTPAEQAFRPLNEGGCPLVKA
;
A
#
# COMPACT_ATOMS: atom_id res chain seq x y z
N MET A 1 -1.34 28.89 92.27
CA MET A 1 -2.33 28.68 91.21
C MET A 1 -1.57 28.46 89.94
N ILE A 2 -1.56 27.27 89.37
CA ILE A 2 -0.78 26.90 88.15
C ILE A 2 -1.71 26.79 86.99
N PRO A 3 -1.45 27.43 85.85
CA PRO A 3 -2.27 27.21 84.66
C PRO A 3 -1.77 26.01 83.87
N ARG A 4 -2.71 25.19 83.45
CA ARG A 4 -2.53 24.01 82.63
C ARG A 4 -2.09 24.36 81.22
N ARG A 5 -0.98 23.77 80.79
CA ARG A 5 -0.51 23.81 79.38
C ARG A 5 -1.37 22.89 78.55
N ALA A 6 -2.03 23.41 77.50
CA ALA A 6 -2.68 22.66 76.45
C ALA A 6 -1.61 22.27 75.40
N LEU A 7 -1.40 20.97 75.19
CA LEU A 7 -0.60 20.39 74.10
C LEU A 7 -1.47 20.32 72.82
N LEU A 8 -1.18 21.19 71.86
CA LEU A 8 -1.71 21.07 70.51
C LEU A 8 -0.85 20.06 69.72
N ALA A 9 -1.45 18.90 69.42
CA ALA A 9 -0.88 17.91 68.50
C ALA A 9 -1.12 18.41 67.06
N ALA A 10 -0.08 18.87 66.37
CA ALA A 10 -0.12 19.13 64.94
C ALA A 10 -0.02 17.84 64.16
N ALA A 11 -1.10 17.34 63.62
CA ALA A 11 -1.12 16.26 62.64
C ALA A 11 -0.55 16.76 61.30
N ALA A 12 0.66 16.36 60.96
CA ALA A 12 1.26 16.58 59.65
C ALA A 12 0.52 15.74 58.58
N ALA A 13 -0.31 16.39 57.80
CA ALA A 13 -0.89 15.79 56.60
C ALA A 13 0.22 15.68 55.55
N ALA A 14 0.74 14.48 55.35
CA ALA A 14 1.61 14.17 54.22
C ALA A 14 0.78 14.29 52.91
N PRO A 15 1.21 15.04 51.90
CA PRO A 15 0.54 15.04 50.64
C PRO A 15 0.69 13.69 50.00
N LEU A 16 -0.43 12.98 49.78
CA LEU A 16 -0.51 11.80 48.92
C LEU A 16 -0.05 12.22 47.52
N ALA A 17 1.20 11.91 47.19
CA ALA A 17 1.71 12.05 45.83
C ALA A 17 0.83 11.19 44.92
N ARG A 18 -0.07 11.81 44.19
CA ARG A 18 -0.76 11.18 43.07
C ARG A 18 0.32 10.71 42.10
N PRO A 19 0.29 9.43 41.66
CA PRO A 19 1.22 8.99 40.63
C PRO A 19 1.05 9.93 39.45
N ALA A 20 2.14 10.60 39.05
CA ALA A 20 2.17 11.41 37.84
C ALA A 20 1.76 10.48 36.69
N ARG A 21 0.55 10.64 36.19
CA ARG A 21 0.19 10.03 34.90
C ARG A 21 1.23 10.53 33.94
N ALA A 22 2.10 9.63 33.47
CA ALA A 22 3.02 9.94 32.38
C ALA A 22 2.18 10.61 31.30
N GLN A 23 2.50 11.87 30.99
CA GLN A 23 1.76 12.65 30.02
C GLN A 23 1.89 11.90 28.69
N ALA A 24 0.78 11.39 28.16
CA ALA A 24 0.78 10.62 26.93
C ALA A 24 1.46 11.45 25.84
N GLY A 25 2.57 10.95 25.28
CA GLY A 25 3.27 11.63 24.21
C GLY A 25 2.42 11.65 22.95
N THR A 26 2.34 12.79 22.26
CA THR A 26 1.62 12.88 20.98
C THR A 26 2.50 12.37 19.84
N VAL A 27 1.96 11.46 19.04
CA VAL A 27 2.55 10.97 17.79
C VAL A 27 1.73 11.50 16.62
N ARG A 28 2.39 12.01 15.57
CA ARG A 28 1.74 12.56 14.38
C ARG A 28 1.98 11.69 13.16
N ILE A 29 0.89 11.26 12.54
CA ILE A 29 0.88 10.45 11.31
C ILE A 29 0.43 11.34 10.15
N GLY A 30 1.26 11.49 9.13
CA GLY A 30 0.92 12.17 7.88
C GLY A 30 0.48 11.17 6.82
N VAL A 31 -0.80 11.17 6.44
CA VAL A 31 -1.31 10.40 5.29
C VAL A 31 -1.15 11.29 4.06
N LEU A 32 -0.13 10.99 3.28
CA LEU A 32 0.23 11.75 2.08
C LEU A 32 -0.11 10.91 0.85
N ASN A 33 -1.17 11.27 0.15
CA ASN A 33 -1.67 10.45 -0.93
C ASN A 33 -2.33 11.28 -2.05
N ASP A 34 -2.95 10.63 -3.03
CA ASP A 34 -3.72 11.30 -4.07
C ASP A 34 -5.18 11.45 -3.61
N GLN A 35 -5.59 12.69 -3.31
CA GLN A 35 -6.96 12.97 -2.86
C GLN A 35 -7.92 13.32 -4.01
N SER A 36 -7.41 13.66 -5.18
CA SER A 36 -8.21 14.29 -6.24
C SER A 36 -7.93 13.78 -7.66
N GLY A 37 -6.84 13.04 -7.88
CA GLY A 37 -6.37 12.60 -9.19
C GLY A 37 -6.70 11.16 -9.53
N VAL A 38 -5.92 10.59 -10.45
CA VAL A 38 -6.12 9.25 -11.05
C VAL A 38 -6.03 8.09 -10.03
N TYR A 39 -5.41 8.30 -8.87
CA TYR A 39 -5.24 7.30 -7.81
C TYR A 39 -6.13 7.56 -6.59
N ARG A 40 -7.08 8.51 -6.68
CA ARG A 40 -7.98 8.85 -5.58
C ARG A 40 -8.73 7.63 -5.03
N ASP A 41 -9.24 6.78 -5.89
CA ASP A 41 -10.13 5.67 -5.50
C ASP A 41 -9.35 4.43 -5.00
N ILE A 42 -8.05 4.37 -5.27
CA ILE A 42 -7.15 3.30 -4.78
C ILE A 42 -6.27 3.75 -3.60
N SER A 43 -6.44 4.99 -3.15
CA SER A 43 -5.68 5.65 -2.09
C SER A 43 -6.63 6.62 -1.36
N GLY A 44 -6.42 7.94 -1.47
CA GLY A 44 -7.34 9.01 -1.12
C GLY A 44 -8.02 8.94 0.25
N PRO A 45 -9.29 9.36 0.33
CA PRO A 45 -10.04 9.41 1.59
C PRO A 45 -10.22 8.05 2.26
N THR A 46 -10.29 6.97 1.49
CA THR A 46 -10.44 5.60 2.04
C THR A 46 -9.20 5.17 2.81
N SER A 47 -7.99 5.48 2.32
CA SER A 47 -6.75 5.27 3.07
C SER A 47 -6.73 6.03 4.39
N VAL A 48 -7.19 7.30 4.38
CA VAL A 48 -7.29 8.11 5.60
C VAL A 48 -8.23 7.47 6.62
N ALA A 49 -9.39 6.98 6.17
CA ALA A 49 -10.34 6.27 7.02
C ALA A 49 -9.72 4.99 7.62
N CYS A 50 -8.92 4.25 6.84
CA CYS A 50 -8.21 3.05 7.31
C CYS A 50 -7.13 3.38 8.34
N VAL A 51 -6.36 4.46 8.18
CA VAL A 51 -5.40 4.92 9.19
C VAL A 51 -6.12 5.33 10.48
N ARG A 52 -7.22 6.07 10.39
CA ARG A 52 -8.02 6.45 11.56
C ARG A 52 -8.62 5.24 12.26
N GLN A 53 -9.03 4.21 11.51
CA GLN A 53 -9.47 2.93 12.08
C GLN A 53 -8.34 2.23 12.84
N ALA A 54 -7.11 2.26 12.33
CA ALA A 54 -5.96 1.72 13.04
C ALA A 54 -5.70 2.43 14.38
N VAL A 55 -5.87 3.76 14.42
CA VAL A 55 -5.77 4.56 15.66
C VAL A 55 -6.85 4.16 16.66
N GLU A 56 -8.09 3.97 16.21
CA GLU A 56 -9.19 3.53 17.07
C GLU A 56 -8.97 2.11 17.62
N ASP A 57 -8.58 1.17 16.76
CA ASP A 57 -8.32 -0.22 17.15
C ASP A 57 -7.08 -0.34 18.07
N PHE A 58 -6.09 0.55 17.89
CA PHE A 58 -4.97 0.66 18.81
C PHE A 58 -5.41 1.12 20.19
N GLY A 59 -6.35 2.08 20.27
CA GLY A 59 -6.88 2.63 21.52
C GLY A 59 -5.85 3.48 22.31
N ALA A 60 -6.26 3.91 23.50
CA ALA A 60 -5.46 4.80 24.35
C ALA A 60 -4.38 4.02 25.15
N ARG A 61 -3.38 3.50 24.48
CA ARG A 61 -2.26 2.74 25.12
C ARG A 61 -1.08 3.64 25.46
N GLY A 62 -1.33 4.79 26.10
CA GLY A 62 -0.27 5.71 26.53
C GLY A 62 0.24 6.65 25.41
N LEU A 63 -0.40 6.63 24.21
CA LEU A 63 -0.14 7.54 23.12
C LEU A 63 -1.37 8.40 22.81
N GLN A 64 -1.14 9.66 22.51
CA GLN A 64 -2.10 10.48 21.74
C GLN A 64 -1.68 10.45 20.29
N VAL A 65 -2.65 10.33 19.38
CA VAL A 65 -2.35 10.21 17.94
C VAL A 65 -3.11 11.30 17.17
N GLU A 66 -2.37 12.08 16.40
CA GLU A 66 -2.91 13.06 15.46
C GLU A 66 -2.68 12.56 14.03
N VAL A 67 -3.70 12.67 13.15
CA VAL A 67 -3.62 12.28 11.76
C VAL A 67 -3.80 13.50 10.87
N LEU A 68 -2.74 13.83 10.14
CA LEU A 68 -2.72 14.87 9.11
C LEU A 68 -2.97 14.24 7.75
N THR A 69 -3.52 15.01 6.81
CA THR A 69 -3.77 14.56 5.43
C THR A 69 -3.24 15.58 4.44
N GLY A 70 -2.66 15.10 3.32
CA GLY A 70 -2.16 15.95 2.25
C GLY A 70 -2.33 15.29 0.89
N ASP A 71 -2.49 16.12 -0.13
CA ASP A 71 -2.63 15.72 -1.52
C ASP A 71 -1.32 16.00 -2.28
N HIS A 72 -0.63 14.94 -2.70
CA HIS A 72 0.59 15.07 -3.49
C HIS A 72 0.32 15.28 -4.99
N GLN A 73 -0.93 15.19 -5.43
CA GLN A 73 -1.36 15.44 -6.82
C GLN A 73 -0.55 14.65 -7.87
N ASN A 74 -0.03 13.48 -7.50
CA ASN A 74 0.89 12.66 -8.31
C ASN A 74 2.18 13.39 -8.76
N LYS A 75 2.62 14.41 -8.03
CA LYS A 75 3.81 15.22 -8.33
C LYS A 75 4.87 15.04 -7.24
N PRO A 76 6.07 14.51 -7.58
CA PRO A 76 7.14 14.25 -6.60
C PRO A 76 7.61 15.49 -5.83
N ASP A 77 7.67 16.64 -6.49
CA ASP A 77 8.07 17.92 -5.91
C ASP A 77 7.05 18.44 -4.86
N ILE A 78 5.75 18.31 -5.18
CA ILE A 78 4.66 18.66 -4.24
C ILE A 78 4.71 17.73 -3.03
N GLY A 79 4.78 16.41 -3.26
CA GLY A 79 4.87 15.44 -2.18
C GLY A 79 6.07 15.69 -1.26
N ALA A 80 7.25 15.89 -1.83
CA ALA A 80 8.46 16.20 -1.08
C ALA A 80 8.37 17.51 -0.28
N SER A 81 7.74 18.55 -0.86
CA SER A 81 7.51 19.83 -0.19
C SER A 81 6.59 19.68 1.03
N ILE A 82 5.47 18.97 0.87
CA ILE A 82 4.54 18.70 1.96
C ILE A 82 5.22 17.88 3.07
N ALA A 83 5.95 16.82 2.73
CA ALA A 83 6.64 16.00 3.72
C ALA A 83 7.69 16.79 4.51
N ARG A 84 8.49 17.63 3.86
CA ARG A 84 9.46 18.51 4.53
C ARG A 84 8.76 19.48 5.47
N GLN A 85 7.69 20.17 5.02
CA GLN A 85 6.91 21.05 5.87
C GLN A 85 6.36 20.31 7.10
N TRP A 86 5.73 19.15 6.90
CA TRP A 86 5.17 18.35 7.96
C TRP A 86 6.21 17.93 9.00
N ILE A 87 7.38 17.48 8.54
CA ILE A 87 8.45 17.05 9.44
C ILE A 87 9.07 18.24 10.18
N ASP A 88 9.39 19.32 9.46
CA ASP A 88 10.17 20.44 10.01
C ASP A 88 9.33 21.42 10.84
N ARG A 89 8.02 21.56 10.54
CA ARG A 89 7.13 22.56 11.17
C ARG A 89 6.00 21.95 11.97
N ASP A 90 5.36 20.90 11.42
CA ASP A 90 4.14 20.34 12.00
C ASP A 90 4.45 19.12 12.90
N GLY A 91 5.72 18.68 12.96
CA GLY A 91 6.21 17.63 13.85
C GLY A 91 5.65 16.24 13.51
N VAL A 92 5.45 15.94 12.22
CA VAL A 92 5.07 14.60 11.77
C VAL A 92 6.20 13.60 12.02
N ASP A 93 5.87 12.49 12.63
CA ASP A 93 6.79 11.42 13.03
C ASP A 93 6.85 10.28 11.99
N MET A 94 5.73 10.06 11.29
CA MET A 94 5.60 9.01 10.29
C MET A 94 4.76 9.48 9.10
N VAL A 95 5.24 9.22 7.87
CA VAL A 95 4.48 9.41 6.62
C VAL A 95 4.00 8.04 6.13
N ILE A 96 2.76 7.97 5.65
CA ILE A 96 2.16 6.72 5.18
C ILE A 96 1.37 6.92 3.89
N ASP A 97 1.19 5.85 3.13
CA ASP A 97 0.46 5.67 1.88
C ASP A 97 1.32 5.93 0.64
N VAL A 98 1.22 7.09 0.03
CA VAL A 98 1.97 7.58 -1.15
C VAL A 98 1.74 6.75 -2.42
N ALA A 99 0.61 7.00 -3.07
CA ALA A 99 0.10 6.20 -4.19
C ALA A 99 0.92 6.23 -5.49
N ASN A 100 1.89 7.10 -5.65
CA ASN A 100 2.68 7.25 -6.87
C ASN A 100 4.14 6.83 -6.63
N SER A 101 4.70 5.93 -7.46
CA SER A 101 6.06 5.43 -7.26
C SER A 101 7.15 6.51 -7.35
N GLY A 102 6.98 7.52 -8.21
CA GLY A 102 7.91 8.66 -8.27
C GLY A 102 7.84 9.52 -7.01
N VAL A 103 6.63 9.79 -6.51
CA VAL A 103 6.43 10.46 -5.22
C VAL A 103 6.97 9.61 -4.07
N ALA A 104 6.71 8.29 -4.08
CA ALA A 104 7.18 7.37 -3.06
C ALA A 104 8.72 7.36 -2.93
N LEU A 105 9.44 7.37 -4.05
CA LEU A 105 10.91 7.49 -4.08
C LEU A 105 11.38 8.83 -3.54
N ALA A 106 10.69 9.93 -3.86
CA ALA A 106 11.01 11.27 -3.33
C ALA A 106 10.78 11.34 -1.81
N ILE A 107 9.65 10.83 -1.31
CA ILE A 107 9.34 10.77 0.12
C ILE A 107 10.32 9.87 0.87
N ASN A 108 10.69 8.73 0.28
CA ASN A 108 11.74 7.85 0.82
C ASN A 108 13.05 8.62 1.05
N GLY A 109 13.45 9.46 0.09
CA GLY A 109 14.62 10.34 0.21
C GLY A 109 14.48 11.35 1.35
N VAL A 110 13.32 12.02 1.44
CA VAL A 110 13.05 13.00 2.51
C VAL A 110 13.05 12.33 3.89
N CYS A 111 12.35 11.20 4.05
CA CYS A 111 12.28 10.50 5.33
C CYS A 111 13.64 9.91 5.75
N LYS A 112 14.47 9.45 4.79
CA LYS A 112 15.85 9.04 5.04
C LYS A 112 16.70 10.20 5.53
N GLU A 113 16.64 11.37 4.87
CA GLU A 113 17.38 12.58 5.23
C GLU A 113 17.00 13.10 6.63
N LYS A 114 15.70 13.09 6.94
CA LYS A 114 15.14 13.64 8.17
C LYS A 114 15.04 12.65 9.33
N ASP A 115 15.45 11.41 9.11
CA ASP A 115 15.31 10.29 10.04
C ASP A 115 13.87 10.18 10.59
N ARG A 116 12.90 10.03 9.68
CA ARG A 116 11.49 9.83 9.98
C ARG A 116 10.96 8.56 9.34
N VAL A 117 9.98 7.94 9.98
CA VAL A 117 9.38 6.69 9.48
C VAL A 117 8.60 6.95 8.21
N TYR A 118 8.83 6.13 7.19
CA TYR A 118 8.02 6.05 6.00
C TYR A 118 7.43 4.64 5.84
N ILE A 119 6.11 4.54 5.76
CA ILE A 119 5.41 3.29 5.46
C ILE A 119 4.75 3.44 4.09
N ASN A 120 5.32 2.79 3.09
CA ASN A 120 4.76 2.74 1.75
C ASN A 120 3.71 1.63 1.66
N SER A 121 2.46 1.97 1.41
CA SER A 121 1.37 1.00 1.21
C SER A 121 0.82 0.96 -0.20
N THR A 122 1.03 2.01 -1.00
CA THR A 122 0.40 2.13 -2.32
C THR A 122 1.41 2.36 -3.46
N GLY A 123 2.56 2.98 -3.21
CA GLY A 123 3.61 3.10 -4.23
C GLY A 123 4.21 1.74 -4.56
N ALA A 124 4.12 1.31 -5.83
CA ALA A 124 4.36 -0.09 -6.19
C ALA A 124 5.82 -0.43 -6.53
N THR A 125 6.70 0.54 -6.81
CA THR A 125 8.06 0.21 -7.27
C THR A 125 8.82 -0.70 -6.30
N ALA A 126 9.29 -1.86 -6.79
CA ALA A 126 10.12 -2.79 -6.04
C ALA A 126 11.51 -2.21 -5.68
N ASP A 127 11.87 -1.05 -6.23
CA ASP A 127 13.12 -0.38 -5.93
C ASP A 127 13.20 0.12 -4.47
N LEU A 128 12.05 0.35 -3.81
CA LEU A 128 11.98 0.72 -2.38
C LEU A 128 12.48 -0.38 -1.43
N THR A 129 12.54 -1.63 -1.87
CA THR A 129 13.16 -2.77 -1.17
C THR A 129 14.36 -3.31 -1.92
N GLY A 130 14.84 -2.53 -2.87
CA GLY A 130 16.00 -2.76 -3.71
C GLY A 130 17.04 -1.65 -3.58
N PRO A 131 17.49 -1.05 -4.71
CA PRO A 131 18.54 -0.04 -4.69
C PRO A 131 18.19 1.19 -3.85
N ALA A 132 16.92 1.52 -3.71
CA ALA A 132 16.43 2.67 -2.94
C ALA A 132 16.04 2.32 -1.51
N CYS A 133 16.29 1.11 -1.00
CA CYS A 133 15.88 0.77 0.37
C CYS A 133 16.55 1.69 1.41
N ALA A 134 15.83 1.98 2.49
CA ALA A 134 16.29 2.85 3.55
C ALA A 134 15.94 2.27 4.93
N ALA A 135 16.79 2.56 5.92
CA ALA A 135 16.58 2.11 7.30
C ALA A 135 15.29 2.67 7.93
N THR A 136 14.79 3.78 7.40
CA THR A 136 13.57 4.47 7.83
C THR A 136 12.30 3.99 7.14
N THR A 137 12.38 3.05 6.18
CA THR A 137 11.27 2.73 5.27
C THR A 137 10.81 1.28 5.39
N VAL A 138 9.49 1.11 5.37
CA VAL A 138 8.82 -0.20 5.26
C VAL A 138 7.91 -0.18 4.05
N HIS A 139 8.05 -1.16 3.17
CA HIS A 139 7.14 -1.40 2.05
C HIS A 139 6.11 -2.46 2.47
N TRP A 140 4.87 -2.03 2.68
CA TRP A 140 3.88 -2.82 3.43
C TRP A 140 3.10 -3.81 2.58
N THR A 141 2.56 -3.39 1.42
CA THR A 141 1.63 -4.17 0.61
C THR A 141 2.31 -4.88 -0.57
N TYR A 142 1.91 -4.57 -1.76
CA TYR A 142 2.39 -5.13 -3.02
C TYR A 142 3.60 -4.36 -3.56
N ASP A 143 4.28 -4.97 -4.53
CA ASP A 143 5.26 -4.29 -5.37
C ASP A 143 5.25 -4.84 -6.80
N THR A 144 5.98 -4.17 -7.70
CA THR A 144 6.02 -4.53 -9.13
C THR A 144 6.58 -5.92 -9.38
N TRP A 145 7.51 -6.39 -8.54
CA TRP A 145 8.05 -7.74 -8.63
C TRP A 145 6.98 -8.79 -8.30
N MET A 146 6.25 -8.62 -7.19
CA MET A 146 5.17 -9.50 -6.76
C MET A 146 4.07 -9.61 -7.82
N LEU A 147 3.64 -8.47 -8.36
CA LEU A 147 2.61 -8.40 -9.40
C LEU A 147 3.05 -9.14 -10.66
N ALA A 148 4.27 -8.89 -11.12
CA ALA A 148 4.85 -9.54 -12.29
C ALA A 148 5.03 -11.04 -12.09
N HIS A 149 5.52 -11.47 -10.93
CA HIS A 149 5.70 -12.87 -10.58
C HIS A 149 4.37 -13.63 -10.58
N SER A 150 3.34 -13.09 -9.96
CA SER A 150 2.04 -13.75 -9.83
C SER A 150 1.24 -13.71 -11.14
N THR A 151 0.82 -12.51 -11.58
CA THR A 151 -0.05 -12.37 -12.77
C THR A 151 0.70 -12.66 -14.07
N GLY A 152 1.93 -12.18 -14.22
CA GLY A 152 2.72 -12.35 -15.43
C GLY A 152 3.04 -13.81 -15.69
N ALA A 153 3.52 -14.55 -14.70
CA ALA A 153 3.83 -15.97 -14.81
C ALA A 153 2.58 -16.82 -15.09
N ALA A 154 1.44 -16.52 -14.43
CA ALA A 154 0.18 -17.23 -14.64
C ALA A 154 -0.33 -17.09 -16.08
N MET A 155 -0.22 -15.91 -16.67
CA MET A 155 -0.66 -15.64 -18.04
C MET A 155 0.20 -16.37 -19.09
N VAL A 156 1.51 -16.47 -18.90
CA VAL A 156 2.40 -17.27 -19.78
C VAL A 156 2.04 -18.74 -19.67
N GLY A 157 1.87 -19.27 -18.46
CA GLY A 157 1.42 -20.65 -18.23
C GLY A 157 0.08 -20.98 -18.89
N ALA A 158 -0.81 -20.00 -19.04
CA ALA A 158 -2.09 -20.13 -19.75
C ALA A 158 -1.98 -19.96 -21.28
N GLY A 159 -0.77 -20.07 -21.86
CA GLY A 159 -0.51 -20.00 -23.32
C GLY A 159 -0.34 -18.58 -23.88
N GLY A 160 -0.20 -17.57 -23.04
CA GLY A 160 0.13 -16.20 -23.42
C GLY A 160 1.64 -16.02 -23.63
N ASP A 161 2.18 -16.53 -24.72
CA ASP A 161 3.62 -16.60 -24.99
C ASP A 161 4.20 -15.36 -25.68
N THR A 162 3.34 -14.46 -26.20
CA THR A 162 3.76 -13.21 -26.84
C THR A 162 3.06 -12.01 -26.20
N TRP A 163 3.83 -10.98 -25.85
CA TRP A 163 3.37 -9.83 -25.07
C TRP A 163 3.67 -8.51 -25.77
N PHE A 164 2.77 -7.57 -25.59
CA PHE A 164 2.98 -6.15 -25.88
C PHE A 164 2.50 -5.33 -24.69
N PHE A 165 3.23 -4.27 -24.32
CA PHE A 165 2.86 -3.48 -23.14
C PHE A 165 2.25 -2.11 -23.53
N VAL A 166 1.24 -1.70 -22.76
CA VAL A 166 0.74 -0.32 -22.71
C VAL A 166 1.14 0.24 -21.35
N THR A 167 2.06 1.18 -21.33
CA THR A 167 2.83 1.57 -20.14
C THR A 167 2.66 3.05 -19.83
N ALA A 168 2.31 3.37 -18.58
CA ALA A 168 2.33 4.74 -18.07
C ALA A 168 3.77 5.27 -18.00
N ASP A 169 4.04 6.44 -18.61
CA ASP A 169 5.39 6.98 -18.76
C ASP A 169 5.89 7.66 -17.47
N TYR A 170 6.11 6.84 -16.42
CA TYR A 170 6.76 7.25 -15.18
C TYR A 170 7.32 6.03 -14.42
N ALA A 171 7.91 6.27 -13.22
CA ALA A 171 8.65 5.26 -12.46
C ALA A 171 7.90 3.93 -12.25
N PHE A 172 6.59 3.96 -11.99
CA PHE A 172 5.78 2.75 -11.79
C PHE A 172 5.66 1.93 -13.07
N GLY A 173 5.19 2.54 -14.16
CA GLY A 173 5.00 1.82 -15.44
C GLY A 173 6.32 1.20 -15.91
N THR A 174 7.42 1.96 -15.81
CA THR A 174 8.77 1.47 -16.16
C THR A 174 9.18 0.27 -15.29
N ALA A 175 8.96 0.32 -13.98
CA ALA A 175 9.31 -0.79 -13.08
C ALA A 175 8.45 -2.03 -13.36
N LEU A 176 7.14 -1.86 -13.54
CA LEU A 176 6.23 -2.97 -13.79
C LEU A 176 6.49 -3.65 -15.15
N GLU A 177 6.73 -2.87 -16.21
CA GLU A 177 7.11 -3.40 -17.53
C GLU A 177 8.44 -4.16 -17.46
N ARG A 178 9.46 -3.59 -16.78
CA ARG A 178 10.76 -4.24 -16.55
C ARG A 178 10.60 -5.60 -15.86
N ASP A 179 9.91 -5.60 -14.71
CA ASP A 179 9.76 -6.80 -13.89
C ASP A 179 8.93 -7.86 -14.62
N THR A 180 7.81 -7.48 -15.28
CA THR A 180 6.99 -8.40 -16.07
C THR A 180 7.74 -8.95 -17.27
N THR A 181 8.51 -8.13 -17.97
CA THR A 181 9.37 -8.58 -19.08
C THR A 181 10.35 -9.67 -18.63
N SER A 182 10.93 -9.55 -17.44
CA SER A 182 11.83 -10.55 -16.87
C SER A 182 11.09 -11.89 -16.70
N PHE A 183 9.92 -11.90 -16.06
CA PHE A 183 9.16 -13.14 -15.83
C PHE A 183 8.61 -13.75 -17.12
N VAL A 184 8.14 -12.95 -18.06
CA VAL A 184 7.71 -13.41 -19.38
C VAL A 184 8.84 -14.17 -20.09
N LYS A 185 10.05 -13.58 -20.09
CA LYS A 185 11.23 -14.22 -20.71
C LYS A 185 11.67 -15.47 -19.96
N GLN A 186 11.71 -15.46 -18.64
CA GLN A 186 12.04 -16.63 -17.81
C GLN A 186 11.08 -17.80 -18.05
N ALA A 187 9.80 -17.50 -18.27
CA ALA A 187 8.78 -18.50 -18.60
C ALA A 187 8.79 -18.93 -20.07
N GLY A 188 9.75 -18.49 -20.90
CA GLY A 188 9.89 -18.83 -22.32
C GLY A 188 9.03 -17.98 -23.26
N GLY A 189 8.35 -16.94 -22.78
CA GLY A 189 7.58 -16.02 -23.60
C GLY A 189 8.46 -14.94 -24.28
N LYS A 190 7.83 -14.17 -25.17
CA LYS A 190 8.48 -13.10 -25.94
C LYS A 190 7.73 -11.79 -25.74
N VAL A 191 8.48 -10.69 -25.58
CA VAL A 191 7.95 -9.33 -25.60
C VAL A 191 8.18 -8.77 -26.99
N LEU A 192 7.10 -8.40 -27.69
CA LEU A 192 7.13 -7.91 -29.07
C LEU A 192 7.35 -6.39 -29.12
N GLY A 193 7.06 -5.68 -28.00
CA GLY A 193 7.26 -4.24 -27.88
C GLY A 193 6.43 -3.63 -26.76
N SER A 194 6.49 -2.31 -26.68
CA SER A 194 5.69 -1.51 -25.75
C SER A 194 5.39 -0.14 -26.33
N VAL A 195 4.34 0.48 -25.82
CA VAL A 195 4.01 1.88 -26.08
C VAL A 195 3.78 2.61 -24.77
N ARG A 196 4.23 3.86 -24.68
CA ARG A 196 4.11 4.68 -23.47
C ARG A 196 3.06 5.76 -23.66
N HIS A 197 2.18 5.90 -22.66
CA HIS A 197 1.22 6.99 -22.59
C HIS A 197 1.63 8.02 -21.52
N PRO A 198 1.33 9.32 -21.72
CA PRO A 198 1.58 10.35 -20.72
C PRO A 198 0.90 10.05 -19.39
N PHE A 199 1.56 10.42 -18.27
CA PHE A 199 1.00 10.30 -16.93
C PHE A 199 1.41 11.52 -16.08
N PRO A 200 0.52 12.08 -15.25
CA PRO A 200 -0.95 11.91 -15.30
C PRO A 200 -1.57 12.68 -16.47
N GLY A 201 -2.85 12.44 -16.72
CA GLY A 201 -3.66 13.31 -17.63
C GLY A 201 -4.08 12.67 -18.94
N ASN A 202 -3.74 11.41 -19.20
CA ASN A 202 -4.25 10.71 -20.37
C ASN A 202 -5.65 10.14 -20.11
N THR A 203 -6.57 10.31 -21.04
CA THR A 203 -7.93 9.75 -20.97
C THR A 203 -8.32 8.94 -22.20
N ASP A 204 -7.58 9.12 -23.29
CA ASP A 204 -7.80 8.41 -24.55
C ASP A 204 -6.65 7.41 -24.80
N PHE A 205 -6.99 6.15 -24.80
CA PHE A 205 -6.06 5.03 -24.99
C PHE A 205 -6.13 4.42 -26.40
N SER A 206 -6.97 4.96 -27.29
CA SER A 206 -7.26 4.41 -28.62
C SER A 206 -6.01 4.14 -29.45
N SER A 207 -5.13 5.13 -29.57
CA SER A 207 -3.91 5.02 -30.37
C SER A 207 -2.90 4.01 -29.81
N PHE A 208 -2.85 3.85 -28.48
CA PHE A 208 -1.99 2.89 -27.80
C PHE A 208 -2.53 1.46 -27.96
N LEU A 209 -3.86 1.28 -27.89
CA LEU A 209 -4.53 -0.01 -28.10
C LEU A 209 -4.45 -0.47 -29.56
N LEU A 210 -4.52 0.44 -30.52
CA LEU A 210 -4.32 0.12 -31.95
C LEU A 210 -2.89 -0.39 -32.20
N GLN A 211 -1.87 0.22 -31.59
CA GLN A 211 -0.49 -0.27 -31.66
C GLN A 211 -0.34 -1.64 -31.02
N ALA A 212 -0.97 -1.86 -29.86
CA ALA A 212 -1.00 -3.16 -29.21
C ALA A 212 -1.65 -4.23 -30.11
N GLN A 213 -2.78 -3.92 -30.76
CA GLN A 213 -3.45 -4.81 -31.72
C GLN A 213 -2.57 -5.12 -32.92
N ALA A 214 -1.94 -4.10 -33.50
CA ALA A 214 -1.07 -4.23 -34.67
C ALA A 214 0.20 -5.05 -34.38
N SER A 215 0.62 -5.17 -33.13
CA SER A 215 1.77 -5.99 -32.72
C SER A 215 1.58 -7.49 -32.94
N GLY A 216 0.33 -7.97 -33.01
CA GLY A 216 -0.01 -9.39 -33.10
C GLY A 216 0.26 -10.18 -31.81
N ALA A 217 0.49 -9.51 -30.67
CA ALA A 217 0.70 -10.15 -29.39
C ALA A 217 -0.56 -10.86 -28.89
N LYS A 218 -0.39 -12.04 -28.27
CA LYS A 218 -1.49 -12.77 -27.63
C LYS A 218 -1.94 -12.13 -26.32
N VAL A 219 -1.05 -11.39 -25.66
CA VAL A 219 -1.30 -10.72 -24.38
C VAL A 219 -0.91 -9.24 -24.48
N VAL A 220 -1.81 -8.37 -24.05
CA VAL A 220 -1.51 -6.97 -23.80
C VAL A 220 -1.36 -6.77 -22.29
N GLY A 221 -0.14 -6.49 -21.86
CA GLY A 221 0.18 -6.17 -20.48
C GLY A 221 -0.11 -4.71 -20.20
N ILE A 222 -1.01 -4.44 -19.27
CA ILE A 222 -1.41 -3.10 -18.86
C ILE A 222 -0.53 -2.66 -17.68
N CYS A 223 0.45 -1.79 -17.95
CA CYS A 223 1.39 -1.24 -16.96
C CYS A 223 0.97 0.18 -16.53
N ASN A 224 -0.29 0.33 -16.14
CA ASN A 224 -0.87 1.52 -15.52
C ASN A 224 -1.78 1.10 -14.35
N ALA A 225 -2.46 2.03 -13.68
CA ALA A 225 -3.30 1.77 -12.51
C ALA A 225 -4.42 2.81 -12.37
N GLY A 226 -5.40 2.53 -11.50
CA GLY A 226 -6.50 3.43 -11.18
C GLY A 226 -7.35 3.76 -12.40
N THR A 227 -7.75 5.03 -12.56
CA THR A 227 -8.61 5.43 -13.67
C THR A 227 -8.01 5.18 -15.04
N ASP A 228 -6.67 5.19 -15.18
CA ASP A 228 -6.01 4.85 -16.45
C ASP A 228 -6.23 3.37 -16.81
N THR A 229 -6.14 2.45 -15.84
CA THR A 229 -6.45 1.02 -16.06
C THR A 229 -7.92 0.84 -16.42
N VAL A 230 -8.84 1.48 -15.71
CA VAL A 230 -10.28 1.41 -15.98
C VAL A 230 -10.56 1.87 -17.42
N ASN A 231 -10.00 3.01 -17.84
CA ASN A 231 -10.20 3.54 -19.20
C ASN A 231 -9.55 2.65 -20.27
N THR A 232 -8.34 2.12 -20.00
CA THR A 232 -7.67 1.20 -20.94
C THR A 232 -8.50 -0.06 -21.17
N ILE A 233 -9.04 -0.68 -20.12
CA ILE A 233 -9.85 -1.90 -20.23
C ILE A 233 -11.18 -1.62 -20.93
N LYS A 234 -11.87 -0.51 -20.60
CA LYS A 234 -13.13 -0.11 -21.26
C LYS A 234 -12.92 0.08 -22.75
N GLN A 235 -11.92 0.87 -23.12
CA GLN A 235 -11.64 1.15 -24.52
C GLN A 235 -11.15 -0.09 -25.28
N ALA A 236 -10.37 -0.98 -24.65
CA ALA A 236 -10.00 -2.26 -25.27
C ALA A 236 -11.22 -3.13 -25.58
N ALA A 237 -12.22 -3.13 -24.71
CA ALA A 237 -13.49 -3.83 -24.96
C ALA A 237 -14.31 -3.19 -26.09
N GLU A 238 -14.39 -1.86 -26.13
CA GLU A 238 -15.07 -1.09 -27.18
C GLU A 238 -14.44 -1.34 -28.57
N PHE A 239 -13.11 -1.34 -28.66
CA PHE A 239 -12.38 -1.69 -29.89
C PHE A 239 -12.44 -3.17 -30.25
N GLY A 240 -13.04 -4.01 -29.41
CA GLY A 240 -13.15 -5.44 -29.63
C GLY A 240 -11.83 -6.20 -29.57
N LEU A 241 -10.81 -5.64 -28.88
CA LEU A 241 -9.48 -6.23 -28.75
C LEU A 241 -9.57 -7.64 -28.12
N THR A 242 -10.37 -7.80 -27.07
CA THR A 242 -10.59 -9.10 -26.43
C THR A 242 -11.39 -10.08 -27.31
N ARG A 243 -12.28 -9.58 -28.15
CA ARG A 243 -13.04 -10.40 -29.11
C ARG A 243 -12.16 -10.94 -30.24
N SER A 244 -11.03 -10.31 -30.52
CA SER A 244 -10.05 -10.81 -31.49
C SER A 244 -9.14 -11.92 -30.94
N GLY A 245 -9.35 -12.34 -29.67
CA GLY A 245 -8.59 -13.41 -29.01
C GLY A 245 -7.39 -12.87 -28.21
N VAL A 246 -7.15 -11.58 -28.16
CA VAL A 246 -6.11 -10.97 -27.33
C VAL A 246 -6.55 -10.99 -25.86
N LYS A 247 -5.67 -11.48 -25.00
CA LYS A 247 -5.88 -11.45 -23.53
C LYS A 247 -5.36 -10.14 -22.94
N LEU A 248 -6.11 -9.54 -22.03
CA LEU A 248 -5.62 -8.41 -21.23
C LEU A 248 -5.03 -8.93 -19.92
N ALA A 249 -3.79 -8.57 -19.64
CA ALA A 249 -3.17 -8.77 -18.34
C ALA A 249 -3.24 -7.46 -17.55
N GLY A 250 -4.21 -7.35 -16.66
CA GLY A 250 -4.32 -6.27 -15.68
C GLY A 250 -3.30 -6.49 -14.57
N LEU A 251 -2.06 -5.99 -14.79
CA LEU A 251 -0.95 -6.27 -13.88
C LEU A 251 -1.12 -5.61 -12.51
N LEU A 252 -1.84 -4.48 -12.44
CA LEU A 252 -2.29 -3.88 -11.20
C LEU A 252 -3.74 -3.40 -11.36
N VAL A 253 -4.66 -4.16 -10.84
CA VAL A 253 -6.10 -3.87 -10.81
C VAL A 253 -6.58 -4.05 -9.39
N PHE A 254 -7.31 -3.09 -8.87
CA PHE A 254 -7.85 -3.09 -7.52
C PHE A 254 -9.35 -3.42 -7.52
N LEU A 255 -9.85 -3.82 -6.37
CA LEU A 255 -11.28 -4.04 -6.15
C LEU A 255 -12.15 -2.83 -6.58
N ASN A 256 -11.64 -1.61 -6.33
CA ASN A 256 -12.31 -0.36 -6.70
C ASN A 256 -12.35 -0.14 -8.21
N ASP A 257 -11.31 -0.58 -8.94
CA ASP A 257 -11.28 -0.54 -10.40
C ASP A 257 -12.32 -1.51 -11.00
N VAL A 258 -12.42 -2.72 -10.44
CA VAL A 258 -13.46 -3.69 -10.85
C VAL A 258 -14.86 -3.16 -10.57
N HIS A 259 -15.06 -2.47 -9.44
CA HIS A 259 -16.32 -1.80 -9.13
C HIS A 259 -16.66 -0.72 -10.16
N ALA A 260 -15.70 0.09 -10.57
CA ALA A 260 -15.87 1.14 -11.59
C ALA A 260 -16.09 0.59 -13.01
N LEU A 261 -15.46 -0.55 -13.34
CA LEU A 261 -15.65 -1.26 -14.61
C LEU A 261 -17.03 -1.91 -14.71
N GLY A 262 -17.52 -2.45 -13.59
CA GLY A 262 -18.64 -3.38 -13.57
C GLY A 262 -18.25 -4.79 -14.02
N LEU A 263 -18.98 -5.79 -13.55
CA LEU A 263 -18.65 -7.19 -13.82
C LEU A 263 -18.77 -7.59 -15.31
N GLU A 264 -19.67 -6.97 -16.07
CA GLU A 264 -19.78 -7.23 -17.52
C GLU A 264 -18.48 -6.96 -18.28
N ALA A 265 -17.78 -5.88 -17.94
CA ALA A 265 -16.51 -5.52 -18.58
C ALA A 265 -15.30 -6.21 -17.96
N ALA A 266 -15.38 -6.52 -16.65
CA ALA A 266 -14.25 -7.02 -15.88
C ALA A 266 -14.20 -8.55 -15.75
N GLN A 267 -15.29 -9.28 -16.05
CA GLN A 267 -15.35 -10.74 -15.88
C GLN A 267 -14.20 -11.48 -16.54
N GLY A 268 -13.62 -12.43 -15.83
CA GLY A 268 -12.51 -13.24 -16.32
C GLY A 268 -11.15 -12.56 -16.29
N LEU A 269 -11.04 -11.30 -15.87
CA LEU A 269 -9.75 -10.69 -15.58
C LEU A 269 -9.07 -11.46 -14.45
N VAL A 270 -7.80 -11.78 -14.65
CA VAL A 270 -6.94 -12.37 -13.62
C VAL A 270 -6.08 -11.27 -13.03
N LEU A 271 -6.07 -11.19 -11.71
CA LEU A 271 -5.37 -10.15 -10.97
C LEU A 271 -4.77 -10.67 -9.66
N THR A 272 -3.85 -9.92 -9.10
CA THR A 272 -3.16 -10.26 -7.85
C THR A 272 -3.45 -9.24 -6.79
N GLU A 273 -3.90 -9.70 -5.61
CA GLU A 273 -4.15 -8.87 -4.44
C GLU A 273 -3.47 -9.46 -3.20
N SER A 274 -3.09 -8.63 -2.27
CA SER A 274 -2.59 -9.04 -0.95
C SER A 274 -3.65 -8.98 0.14
N PHE A 275 -4.82 -8.47 -0.18
CA PHE A 275 -5.98 -8.38 0.70
C PHE A 275 -7.26 -8.43 -0.14
N TYR A 276 -8.27 -9.14 0.36
CA TYR A 276 -9.64 -9.05 -0.12
C TYR A 276 -10.59 -9.03 1.07
N TRP A 277 -11.60 -8.18 1.02
CA TRP A 277 -12.49 -7.93 2.15
C TRP A 277 -13.23 -9.18 2.63
N ASP A 278 -13.55 -10.11 1.73
CA ASP A 278 -14.26 -11.38 2.01
C ASP A 278 -13.34 -12.60 2.04
N LEU A 279 -12.05 -12.43 2.35
CA LEU A 279 -11.10 -13.55 2.37
C LEU A 279 -11.32 -14.48 3.57
N ASN A 280 -11.58 -13.90 4.76
CA ASN A 280 -11.79 -14.63 6.02
C ASN A 280 -12.54 -13.77 7.05
N ASP A 281 -12.81 -14.33 8.25
CA ASP A 281 -13.57 -13.61 9.28
C ASP A 281 -12.89 -12.34 9.77
N ARG A 282 -11.55 -12.31 9.83
CA ARG A 282 -10.80 -11.12 10.25
C ARG A 282 -10.90 -10.00 9.23
N THR A 283 -10.72 -10.29 7.94
CA THR A 283 -10.84 -9.29 6.86
C THR A 283 -12.27 -8.75 6.77
N ARG A 284 -13.29 -9.59 6.96
CA ARG A 284 -14.70 -9.17 7.06
C ARG A 284 -14.94 -8.29 8.28
N ALA A 285 -14.35 -8.62 9.43
CA ALA A 285 -14.49 -7.82 10.66
C ALA A 285 -13.83 -6.44 10.51
N PHE A 286 -12.63 -6.36 9.95
CA PHE A 286 -11.97 -5.10 9.63
C PHE A 286 -12.83 -4.25 8.68
N THR A 287 -13.30 -4.83 7.59
CA THR A 287 -14.12 -4.13 6.60
C THR A 287 -15.39 -3.57 7.22
N ARG A 288 -16.12 -4.34 8.05
CA ARG A 288 -17.31 -3.84 8.76
C ARG A 288 -17.03 -2.63 9.64
N ARG A 289 -15.85 -2.53 10.28
CA ARG A 289 -15.49 -1.35 11.11
C ARG A 289 -15.19 -0.12 10.26
N VAL A 290 -14.65 -0.30 9.07
CA VAL A 290 -14.22 0.79 8.19
C VAL A 290 -15.37 1.31 7.30
N LEU A 291 -16.29 0.46 6.84
CA LEU A 291 -17.36 0.82 5.91
C LEU A 291 -18.16 2.08 6.26
N PRO A 292 -18.58 2.31 7.53
CA PRO A 292 -19.30 3.52 7.88
C PRO A 292 -18.51 4.82 7.67
N LYS A 293 -17.17 4.73 7.61
CA LYS A 293 -16.23 5.85 7.46
C LYS A 293 -15.87 6.12 6.00
N THR A 294 -16.13 5.17 5.11
CA THR A 294 -15.80 5.24 3.68
C THR A 294 -17.01 5.47 2.79
N GLY A 295 -18.20 5.73 3.38
CA GLY A 295 -19.43 5.85 2.60
C GLY A 295 -19.85 4.55 1.89
N GLY A 296 -19.47 3.40 2.43
CA GLY A 296 -19.78 2.09 1.86
C GLY A 296 -18.75 1.58 0.82
N ILE A 297 -17.68 2.31 0.58
CA ILE A 297 -16.58 1.86 -0.29
C ILE A 297 -15.75 0.82 0.46
N HIS A 298 -15.64 -0.38 -0.12
CA HIS A 298 -14.83 -1.45 0.45
C HIS A 298 -13.35 -1.16 0.27
N PRO A 299 -12.52 -1.42 1.30
CA PRO A 299 -11.07 -1.23 1.18
C PRO A 299 -10.46 -2.21 0.19
N ALA A 300 -9.57 -1.73 -0.68
CA ALA A 300 -8.65 -2.54 -1.45
C ALA A 300 -7.36 -2.82 -0.65
N MET A 301 -6.43 -3.59 -1.21
CA MET A 301 -5.16 -3.95 -0.55
C MET A 301 -4.33 -2.73 -0.12
N SER A 302 -4.33 -1.65 -0.90
CA SER A 302 -3.63 -0.39 -0.58
C SER A 302 -4.18 0.27 0.69
N HIS A 303 -5.51 0.38 0.78
CA HIS A 303 -6.21 0.92 1.93
C HIS A 303 -5.99 0.07 3.20
N ALA A 304 -6.10 -1.26 3.03
CA ALA A 304 -5.82 -2.22 4.11
C ALA A 304 -4.37 -2.14 4.59
N GLY A 305 -3.42 -1.85 3.68
CA GLY A 305 -2.02 -1.60 4.00
C GLY A 305 -1.81 -0.38 4.88
N CYS A 306 -2.57 0.67 4.65
CA CYS A 306 -2.56 1.85 5.53
C CYS A 306 -3.02 1.51 6.94
N TYR A 307 -4.06 0.67 7.09
CA TYR A 307 -4.50 0.18 8.40
C TYR A 307 -3.41 -0.65 9.10
N GLY A 308 -2.92 -1.72 8.45
CA GLY A 308 -1.94 -2.62 9.06
C GLY A 308 -0.63 -1.93 9.39
N GLY A 309 -0.12 -1.08 8.47
CA GLY A 309 1.12 -0.32 8.65
C GLY A 309 1.04 0.68 9.80
N ALA A 310 -0.05 1.46 9.86
CA ALA A 310 -0.27 2.41 10.95
C ALA A 310 -0.42 1.71 12.29
N LEU A 311 -1.19 0.62 12.36
CA LEU A 311 -1.40 -0.14 13.59
C LEU A 311 -0.07 -0.73 14.13
N HIS A 312 0.77 -1.28 13.24
CA HIS A 312 2.06 -1.84 13.64
C HIS A 312 3.06 -0.76 14.09
N TYR A 313 3.09 0.39 13.40
CA TYR A 313 3.86 1.55 13.84
C TYR A 313 3.46 2.01 15.25
N LEU A 314 2.16 2.13 15.51
CA LEU A 314 1.65 2.53 16.82
C LEU A 314 2.03 1.52 17.92
N LYS A 315 1.99 0.22 17.63
CA LYS A 315 2.46 -0.83 18.55
C LYS A 315 3.96 -0.65 18.89
N ALA A 316 4.79 -0.40 17.87
CA ALA A 316 6.23 -0.17 18.05
C ALA A 316 6.52 1.13 18.81
N ALA A 317 5.83 2.21 18.47
CA ALA A 317 5.98 3.51 19.15
C ALA A 317 5.54 3.47 20.62
N ALA A 318 4.49 2.70 20.94
CA ALA A 318 4.06 2.51 22.33
C ALA A 318 5.05 1.67 23.13
N ASP A 319 5.59 0.62 22.52
CA ASP A 319 6.59 -0.25 23.17
C ASP A 319 7.90 0.49 23.47
N MET A 320 8.35 1.36 22.58
CA MET A 320 9.53 2.22 22.78
C MET A 320 9.24 3.39 23.74
N GLY A 321 7.99 3.81 23.86
CA GLY A 321 7.57 5.10 24.40
C GLY A 321 7.68 6.23 23.37
N ALA A 322 6.67 7.10 23.33
CA ALA A 322 6.55 8.17 22.31
C ALA A 322 7.82 9.04 22.18
N ALA A 323 8.42 9.43 23.31
CA ALA A 323 9.61 10.29 23.31
C ALA A 323 10.80 9.61 22.60
N GLU A 324 10.98 8.32 22.78
CA GLU A 324 12.06 7.55 22.18
C GLU A 324 11.79 7.30 20.69
N ALA A 325 10.56 6.88 20.34
CA ALA A 325 10.17 6.65 18.95
C ALA A 325 10.32 7.89 18.06
N LYS A 326 10.13 9.08 18.62
CA LYS A 326 10.27 10.37 17.90
C LYS A 326 11.71 10.78 17.63
N LYS A 327 12.70 10.21 18.35
CA LYS A 327 14.11 10.60 18.18
C LYS A 327 14.70 10.10 16.87
N SER A 328 14.33 8.88 16.45
CA SER A 328 14.86 8.28 15.24
C SER A 328 13.85 7.37 14.54
N GLY A 329 13.56 7.69 13.28
CA GLY A 329 12.76 6.85 12.40
C GLY A 329 13.42 5.50 12.11
N ALA A 330 14.74 5.50 11.94
CA ALA A 330 15.49 4.26 11.73
C ALA A 330 15.43 3.32 12.95
N ALA A 331 15.54 3.86 14.17
CA ALA A 331 15.37 3.06 15.39
C ALA A 331 13.94 2.51 15.52
N THR A 332 12.93 3.31 15.18
CA THR A 332 11.52 2.90 15.21
C THR A 332 11.26 1.80 14.17
N VAL A 333 11.77 1.93 12.94
CA VAL A 333 11.66 0.87 11.93
C VAL A 333 12.44 -0.38 12.34
N ALA A 334 13.59 -0.25 13.00
CA ALA A 334 14.31 -1.40 13.56
C ALA A 334 13.46 -2.14 14.62
N ARG A 335 12.73 -1.37 15.48
CA ARG A 335 11.80 -1.98 16.44
C ARG A 335 10.63 -2.66 15.73
N MET A 336 10.04 -2.03 14.70
CA MET A 336 8.99 -2.64 13.89
C MET A 336 9.45 -3.97 13.27
N LYS A 337 10.69 -4.04 12.75
CA LYS A 337 11.28 -5.27 12.20
C LYS A 337 11.49 -6.37 13.26
N ALA A 338 11.80 -6.00 14.50
CA ALA A 338 12.01 -6.93 15.59
C ALA A 338 10.70 -7.50 16.18
N MET A 339 9.55 -6.94 15.83
CA MET A 339 8.23 -7.36 16.29
C MET A 339 7.51 -8.14 15.18
N PRO A 340 6.81 -9.26 15.50
CA PRO A 340 5.92 -9.86 14.51
C PRO A 340 4.76 -8.91 14.19
N THR A 341 4.40 -8.83 12.92
CA THR A 341 3.18 -8.13 12.51
C THR A 341 1.98 -9.05 12.71
N ASP A 342 0.88 -8.50 13.20
CA ASP A 342 -0.42 -9.18 13.23
C ASP A 342 -1.54 -8.14 13.26
N ASP A 343 -2.42 -8.21 12.27
CA ASP A 343 -3.57 -7.32 12.10
C ASP A 343 -4.71 -8.05 11.37
N ASP A 344 -5.91 -7.45 11.39
CA ASP A 344 -7.09 -8.09 10.79
C ASP A 344 -7.13 -8.02 9.26
N ALA A 345 -6.25 -7.27 8.63
CA ALA A 345 -6.16 -7.19 7.18
C ALA A 345 -5.22 -8.26 6.58
N PHE A 346 -4.03 -8.42 7.15
CA PHE A 346 -2.98 -9.29 6.57
C PHE A 346 -2.64 -10.50 7.44
N GLY A 347 -3.19 -10.58 8.66
CA GLY A 347 -2.81 -11.61 9.61
C GLY A 347 -1.36 -11.48 10.10
N ALA A 348 -0.82 -12.61 10.57
CA ALA A 348 0.56 -12.68 11.05
C ALA A 348 1.57 -12.55 9.91
N GLY A 349 2.71 -11.94 10.21
CA GLY A 349 3.80 -11.75 9.25
C GLY A 349 5.04 -11.13 9.88
N THR A 350 6.03 -10.81 9.05
CA THR A 350 7.31 -10.22 9.48
C THR A 350 7.76 -9.13 8.51
N ILE A 351 8.69 -8.28 8.96
CA ILE A 351 9.33 -7.28 8.11
C ILE A 351 10.81 -7.66 7.96
N ARG A 352 11.27 -7.84 6.72
CA ARG A 352 12.66 -8.23 6.40
C ARG A 352 13.66 -7.08 6.57
N ALA A 353 14.94 -7.41 6.48
CA ALA A 353 16.04 -6.45 6.57
C ALA A 353 15.95 -5.32 5.52
N ASP A 354 15.51 -5.65 4.30
CA ASP A 354 15.29 -4.70 3.20
C ASP A 354 14.04 -3.79 3.36
N GLY A 355 13.28 -3.98 4.45
CA GLY A 355 12.05 -3.23 4.71
C GLY A 355 10.79 -3.85 4.09
N ARG A 356 10.86 -4.99 3.39
CA ARG A 356 9.69 -5.67 2.85
C ARG A 356 8.89 -6.36 3.95
N LYS A 357 7.60 -6.00 4.11
CA LYS A 357 6.67 -6.77 4.93
C LYS A 357 6.21 -8.01 4.17
N LEU A 358 6.38 -9.18 4.76
CA LEU A 358 5.97 -10.46 4.18
C LEU A 358 4.55 -10.82 4.61
N HIS A 359 3.76 -11.27 3.65
CA HIS A 359 2.39 -11.79 3.82
C HIS A 359 2.03 -12.68 2.62
N PRO A 360 1.05 -13.57 2.72
CA PRO A 360 0.52 -14.30 1.57
C PRO A 360 -0.01 -13.37 0.50
N VAL A 361 -0.01 -13.84 -0.75
CA VAL A 361 -0.53 -13.14 -1.92
C VAL A 361 -1.51 -14.05 -2.64
N TYR A 362 -2.57 -13.46 -3.18
CA TYR A 362 -3.71 -14.17 -3.73
C TYR A 362 -3.90 -13.83 -5.20
N LEU A 363 -3.97 -14.86 -6.02
CA LEU A 363 -4.38 -14.76 -7.41
C LEU A 363 -5.90 -14.95 -7.49
N PHE A 364 -6.58 -13.98 -8.06
CA PHE A 364 -8.03 -13.99 -8.23
C PHE A 364 -8.42 -13.92 -9.71
N GLU A 365 -9.61 -14.45 -9.99
CA GLU A 365 -10.36 -14.20 -11.21
C GLU A 365 -11.59 -13.36 -10.87
N VAL A 366 -11.88 -12.34 -11.67
CA VAL A 366 -13.11 -11.55 -11.53
C VAL A 366 -14.31 -12.42 -11.94
N LYS A 367 -15.29 -12.50 -11.05
CA LYS A 367 -16.52 -13.27 -11.24
C LYS A 367 -17.34 -12.78 -12.44
N LYS A 368 -18.09 -13.68 -13.04
CA LYS A 368 -19.18 -13.32 -13.95
C LYS A 368 -20.32 -12.67 -13.16
N PRO A 369 -21.18 -11.84 -13.79
CA PRO A 369 -22.32 -11.23 -13.12
C PRO A 369 -23.20 -12.18 -12.34
N GLY A 370 -23.48 -13.37 -12.89
CA GLY A 370 -24.30 -14.42 -12.26
C GLY A 370 -23.62 -15.16 -11.11
N GLU A 371 -22.33 -15.00 -10.89
CA GLU A 371 -21.56 -15.61 -9.79
C GLU A 371 -21.47 -14.68 -8.57
N SER A 372 -21.70 -13.38 -8.75
CA SER A 372 -21.68 -12.39 -7.67
C SER A 372 -23.01 -12.42 -6.89
N ARG A 373 -22.91 -12.46 -5.57
CA ARG A 373 -24.08 -12.59 -4.66
C ARG A 373 -24.51 -11.26 -4.03
N ALA A 374 -23.63 -10.26 -4.07
CA ALA A 374 -23.83 -8.95 -3.46
C ALA A 374 -22.89 -7.92 -4.08
N PRO A 375 -23.12 -6.61 -3.91
CA PRO A 375 -22.13 -5.58 -4.23
C PRO A 375 -20.79 -5.88 -3.58
N TRP A 376 -19.67 -5.67 -4.32
CA TRP A 376 -18.30 -5.92 -3.90
C TRP A 376 -17.89 -7.41 -3.80
N ASP A 377 -18.78 -8.38 -4.05
CA ASP A 377 -18.47 -9.79 -4.16
C ASP A 377 -17.97 -10.11 -5.57
N TYR A 378 -16.76 -9.67 -5.92
CA TYR A 378 -16.26 -9.66 -7.29
C TYR A 378 -15.21 -10.72 -7.57
N TYR A 379 -14.60 -11.32 -6.56
CA TYR A 379 -13.44 -12.17 -6.75
C TYR A 379 -13.70 -13.63 -6.42
N LYS A 380 -13.08 -14.49 -7.24
CA LYS A 380 -12.95 -15.92 -7.04
C LYS A 380 -11.47 -16.24 -6.86
N LEU A 381 -11.13 -16.82 -5.71
CA LEU A 381 -9.75 -17.20 -5.41
C LEU A 381 -9.31 -18.37 -6.31
N ILE A 382 -8.18 -18.20 -7.03
CA ILE A 382 -7.56 -19.21 -7.87
C ILE A 382 -6.41 -19.88 -7.13
N ALA A 383 -5.50 -19.08 -6.57
CA ALA A 383 -4.30 -19.57 -5.91
C ALA A 383 -3.85 -18.66 -4.78
N THR A 384 -3.12 -19.23 -3.82
CA THR A 384 -2.45 -18.50 -2.76
C THR A 384 -0.95 -18.78 -2.84
N THR A 385 -0.15 -17.73 -2.91
CA THR A 385 1.31 -17.81 -2.84
C THR A 385 1.73 -17.53 -1.40
N PRO A 386 2.46 -18.45 -0.74
CA PRO A 386 2.97 -18.22 0.61
C PRO A 386 3.89 -16.98 0.68
N ALA A 387 3.95 -16.36 1.86
CA ALA A 387 4.67 -15.12 2.10
C ALA A 387 6.14 -15.14 1.64
N GLU A 388 6.82 -16.27 1.85
CA GLU A 388 8.24 -16.46 1.55
C GLU A 388 8.53 -16.55 0.04
N GLN A 389 7.50 -16.87 -0.76
CA GLN A 389 7.60 -17.02 -2.22
C GLN A 389 6.98 -15.84 -2.97
N ALA A 390 6.21 -15.01 -2.27
CA ALA A 390 5.42 -13.94 -2.88
C ALA A 390 6.26 -12.74 -3.32
N PHE A 391 7.41 -12.53 -2.69
CA PHE A 391 8.26 -11.35 -2.90
C PHE A 391 9.65 -11.75 -3.34
N ARG A 392 10.33 -10.81 -4.01
CA ARG A 392 11.71 -10.99 -4.51
C ARG A 392 12.61 -11.55 -3.42
N PRO A 393 13.45 -12.57 -3.73
CA PRO A 393 14.46 -13.07 -2.82
C PRO A 393 15.33 -11.95 -2.25
N LEU A 394 15.66 -12.02 -0.96
CA LEU A 394 16.31 -10.92 -0.24
C LEU A 394 17.65 -10.51 -0.87
N ASN A 395 18.41 -11.48 -1.34
CA ASN A 395 19.74 -11.30 -1.97
C ASN A 395 19.68 -10.80 -3.43
N GLU A 396 18.50 -10.76 -4.06
CA GLU A 396 18.33 -10.35 -5.46
C GLU A 396 17.91 -8.88 -5.60
N GLY A 397 17.59 -8.22 -4.49
CA GLY A 397 17.06 -6.86 -4.49
C GLY A 397 18.10 -5.77 -4.71
N GLY A 398 19.37 -6.02 -4.42
CA GLY A 398 20.41 -4.99 -4.44
C GLY A 398 20.24 -3.91 -3.36
N CYS A 399 19.55 -4.24 -2.26
CA CYS A 399 19.38 -3.33 -1.12
C CYS A 399 20.71 -3.19 -0.35
N PRO A 400 21.26 -1.96 -0.18
CA PRO A 400 22.53 -1.75 0.54
C PRO A 400 22.47 -2.09 2.03
N LEU A 401 21.30 -2.31 2.61
CA LEU A 401 21.14 -2.74 4.01
C LEU A 401 21.24 -4.26 4.18
N VAL A 402 21.22 -5.01 3.08
CA VAL A 402 21.36 -6.47 3.08
C VAL A 402 22.82 -6.81 2.86
N LYS A 403 23.44 -7.43 3.86
CA LYS A 403 24.81 -7.93 3.71
C LYS A 403 24.80 -9.14 2.77
N ALA A 404 25.68 -9.14 1.78
CA ALA A 404 25.89 -10.27 0.89
C ALA A 404 26.39 -11.51 1.67
#